data_97385a659baa774cd5b64c5862b72922
#
_entry.id   97385a659baa774cd5b64c5862b72922
#
_cell.length_a   1.000
_cell.length_b   1.000
_cell.length_c   1.000
_cell.angle_alpha   90.00
_cell.angle_beta   90.00
_cell.angle_gamma   90.00
#
_symmetry.space_group_name_H-M   'P 1'
#
loop_
_entity.id
_entity.type
_entity.pdbx_description
1 polymer ?
#
loop_
_entity_poly.entity_id
_entity_poly.type
_entity_poly.pdbx_seq_one_letter_code
_entity_poly.pdbx_strand_id
1 'polypeptide(L)'
;LPVIVSFVGLGRVFSSDSMPLKLLRQFTIAAYKYIASNKRCIFMFEHDRDRKKLAKLVGLEEQQTIVIDGAGINPEIYKYSLEQDHDVPVVLFASRMLWSKGLGDLIEAKKILRSKNIHFTLNVAGILVENDKDAISLQVIENWHQQGLINWLGRSNNVCDLIEQSNIVALPSVYSEGVPRILLEASSVGRACIAYDVGGCD
;
A
#
# COMPACT_ATOMS: atom_id res chain seq x y z
N LEU A 1 15.45 -22.16 -20.79
CA LEU A 1 16.06 -21.24 -19.86
C LEU A 1 15.27 -21.22 -18.55
N PRO A 2 15.90 -21.06 -17.36
CA PRO A 2 15.18 -20.80 -16.14
C PRO A 2 14.57 -19.37 -16.20
N VAL A 3 13.37 -19.22 -15.64
CA VAL A 3 12.62 -17.96 -15.61
C VAL A 3 12.11 -17.73 -14.20
N ILE A 4 12.22 -16.50 -13.70
CA ILE A 4 11.57 -16.06 -12.46
C ILE A 4 10.50 -15.03 -12.84
N VAL A 5 9.28 -15.27 -12.40
CA VAL A 5 8.15 -14.34 -12.54
C VAL A 5 7.84 -13.80 -11.16
N SER A 6 8.07 -12.50 -10.94
CA SER A 6 7.88 -11.85 -9.63
C SER A 6 6.55 -11.11 -9.56
N PHE A 7 5.85 -11.25 -8.43
CA PHE A 7 4.59 -10.59 -8.12
C PHE A 7 4.72 -9.81 -6.82
N VAL A 8 4.71 -8.48 -6.94
CA VAL A 8 4.60 -7.53 -5.80
C VAL A 8 3.15 -7.43 -5.31
N GLY A 9 2.22 -8.00 -6.07
CA GLY A 9 0.79 -8.08 -5.86
C GLY A 9 0.09 -8.43 -7.16
N LEU A 10 -1.09 -9.04 -7.10
CA LEU A 10 -1.80 -9.49 -8.31
C LEU A 10 -2.50 -8.34 -9.06
N GLY A 11 -2.62 -7.17 -8.43
CA GLY A 11 -3.15 -5.96 -9.05
C GLY A 11 -4.62 -6.01 -9.47
N ARG A 12 -5.06 -4.95 -10.15
CA ARG A 12 -6.47 -4.73 -10.55
C ARG A 12 -7.03 -5.84 -11.46
N VAL A 13 -6.19 -6.51 -12.26
CA VAL A 13 -6.64 -7.60 -13.15
C VAL A 13 -7.25 -8.74 -12.36
N PHE A 14 -6.73 -9.04 -11.18
CA PHE A 14 -7.22 -10.13 -10.33
C PHE A 14 -8.19 -9.69 -9.23
N SER A 15 -8.36 -8.38 -9.01
CA SER A 15 -9.21 -7.83 -7.95
C SER A 15 -10.52 -7.25 -8.49
N SER A 16 -10.55 -6.75 -9.74
CA SER A 16 -11.71 -6.06 -10.31
C SER A 16 -12.73 -7.02 -10.91
N ASP A 17 -14.02 -6.69 -10.75
CA ASP A 17 -15.13 -7.42 -11.36
C ASP A 17 -15.60 -6.85 -12.70
N SER A 18 -14.93 -5.83 -13.24
CA SER A 18 -15.30 -5.25 -14.53
C SER A 18 -15.10 -6.23 -15.69
N MET A 19 -16.03 -6.25 -16.65
CA MET A 19 -16.02 -7.20 -17.78
C MET A 19 -14.71 -7.15 -18.59
N PRO A 20 -14.14 -5.98 -18.95
CA PRO A 20 -12.87 -5.93 -19.67
C PRO A 20 -11.70 -6.57 -18.90
N LEU A 21 -11.63 -6.34 -17.57
CA LEU A 21 -10.58 -6.92 -16.73
C LEU A 21 -10.80 -8.42 -16.51
N LYS A 22 -12.03 -8.89 -16.45
CA LYS A 22 -12.32 -10.35 -16.42
C LYS A 22 -11.81 -11.04 -17.68
N LEU A 23 -12.02 -10.44 -18.84
CA LEU A 23 -11.52 -10.98 -20.10
C LEU A 23 -9.99 -10.97 -20.14
N LEU A 24 -9.37 -9.85 -19.80
CA LEU A 24 -7.91 -9.75 -19.72
C LEU A 24 -7.33 -10.77 -18.73
N ARG A 25 -7.99 -11.01 -17.59
CA ARG A 25 -7.60 -12.04 -16.62
C ARG A 25 -7.51 -13.42 -17.23
N GLN A 26 -8.45 -13.83 -18.11
CA GLN A 26 -8.43 -15.13 -18.75
C GLN A 26 -7.20 -15.28 -19.66
N PHE A 27 -6.88 -14.26 -20.45
CA PHE A 27 -5.65 -14.25 -21.26
C PHE A 27 -4.39 -14.30 -20.40
N THR A 28 -4.36 -13.53 -19.30
CA THR A 28 -3.23 -13.53 -18.38
C THR A 28 -3.03 -14.89 -17.72
N ILE A 29 -4.12 -15.55 -17.28
CA ILE A 29 -4.06 -16.91 -16.72
C ILE A 29 -3.55 -17.90 -17.78
N ALA A 30 -4.02 -17.82 -19.03
CA ALA A 30 -3.54 -18.69 -20.10
C ALA A 30 -2.04 -18.52 -20.36
N ALA A 31 -1.56 -17.26 -20.39
CA ALA A 31 -0.14 -16.96 -20.52
C ALA A 31 0.69 -17.54 -19.37
N TYR A 32 0.21 -17.40 -18.12
CA TYR A 32 0.91 -17.96 -16.96
C TYR A 32 0.89 -19.49 -16.96
N LYS A 33 -0.18 -20.14 -17.41
CA LYS A 33 -0.22 -21.59 -17.61
C LYS A 33 0.83 -22.06 -18.63
N TYR A 34 0.97 -21.30 -19.72
CA TYR A 34 2.00 -21.58 -20.72
C TYR A 34 3.41 -21.44 -20.14
N ILE A 35 3.67 -20.38 -19.38
CA ILE A 35 4.95 -20.17 -18.68
C ILE A 35 5.21 -21.27 -17.65
N ALA A 36 4.19 -21.66 -16.88
CA ALA A 36 4.27 -22.68 -15.83
C ALA A 36 4.52 -24.09 -16.40
N SER A 37 4.23 -24.35 -17.68
CA SER A 37 4.56 -25.61 -18.32
C SER A 37 6.08 -25.88 -18.35
N ASN A 38 6.88 -24.83 -18.27
CA ASN A 38 8.32 -24.93 -18.06
C ASN A 38 8.62 -25.18 -16.57
N LYS A 39 8.99 -26.40 -16.19
CA LYS A 39 9.32 -26.80 -14.81
C LYS A 39 10.51 -26.06 -14.19
N ARG A 40 11.28 -25.32 -14.98
CA ARG A 40 12.36 -24.43 -14.50
C ARG A 40 11.88 -23.00 -14.26
N CYS A 41 10.56 -22.76 -14.31
CA CYS A 41 9.98 -21.45 -13.99
C CYS A 41 9.60 -21.41 -12.52
N ILE A 42 10.00 -20.35 -11.83
CA ILE A 42 9.64 -20.07 -10.44
C ILE A 42 8.76 -18.81 -10.41
N PHE A 43 7.65 -18.92 -9.73
CA PHE A 43 6.72 -17.82 -9.44
C PHE A 43 6.99 -17.32 -8.02
N MET A 44 7.52 -16.11 -7.91
CA MET A 44 7.89 -15.47 -6.66
C MET A 44 6.80 -14.47 -6.24
N PHE A 45 6.35 -14.56 -5.01
CA PHE A 45 5.28 -13.73 -4.45
C PHE A 45 5.78 -13.01 -3.20
N GLU A 46 5.27 -11.83 -2.93
CA GLU A 46 5.49 -11.12 -1.67
C GLU A 46 4.49 -11.51 -0.58
N HIS A 47 3.42 -12.27 -0.95
CA HIS A 47 2.36 -12.63 0.00
C HIS A 47 1.77 -14.02 -0.29
N ASP A 48 1.60 -14.83 0.75
CA ASP A 48 1.11 -16.22 0.61
C ASP A 48 -0.35 -16.29 0.08
N ARG A 49 -1.19 -15.30 0.42
CA ARG A 49 -2.56 -15.20 -0.11
C ARG A 49 -2.56 -15.11 -1.64
N ASP A 50 -1.68 -14.28 -2.22
CA ASP A 50 -1.55 -14.11 -3.67
C ASP A 50 -0.95 -15.36 -4.32
N ARG A 51 0.03 -15.99 -3.68
CA ARG A 51 0.56 -17.30 -4.09
C ARG A 51 -0.55 -18.34 -4.19
N LYS A 52 -1.31 -18.54 -3.12
CA LYS A 52 -2.42 -19.52 -3.09
C LYS A 52 -3.47 -19.23 -4.16
N LYS A 53 -3.84 -17.96 -4.32
CA LYS A 53 -4.83 -17.55 -5.32
C LYS A 53 -4.35 -17.84 -6.75
N LEU A 54 -3.14 -17.42 -7.10
CA LEU A 54 -2.61 -17.62 -8.46
C LEU A 54 -2.28 -19.08 -8.72
N ALA A 55 -1.69 -19.80 -7.76
CA ALA A 55 -1.39 -21.22 -7.87
C ALA A 55 -2.64 -22.05 -8.22
N LYS A 56 -3.76 -21.77 -7.54
CA LYS A 56 -5.06 -22.40 -7.83
C LYS A 56 -5.56 -22.10 -9.24
N LEU A 57 -5.41 -20.86 -9.73
CA LEU A 57 -5.90 -20.43 -11.04
C LEU A 57 -5.04 -20.95 -12.20
N VAL A 58 -3.74 -21.03 -11.99
CA VAL A 58 -2.76 -21.44 -13.01
C VAL A 58 -2.45 -22.93 -12.96
N GLY A 59 -2.59 -23.56 -11.78
CA GLY A 59 -2.18 -24.96 -11.56
C GLY A 59 -0.68 -25.06 -11.27
N LEU A 60 -0.12 -24.12 -10.48
CA LEU A 60 1.31 -24.19 -10.12
C LEU A 60 1.56 -25.30 -9.12
N GLU A 61 2.67 -26.00 -9.28
CA GLU A 61 3.19 -26.95 -8.29
C GLU A 61 3.90 -26.17 -7.16
N GLU A 62 3.96 -26.76 -5.96
CA GLU A 62 4.57 -26.12 -4.80
C GLU A 62 6.03 -25.73 -5.07
N GLN A 63 6.78 -26.62 -5.71
CA GLN A 63 8.18 -26.38 -6.08
C GLN A 63 8.38 -25.27 -7.13
N GLN A 64 7.31 -24.81 -7.78
CA GLN A 64 7.34 -23.68 -8.73
C GLN A 64 6.99 -22.36 -8.05
N THR A 65 6.75 -22.36 -6.74
CA THR A 65 6.35 -21.15 -6.01
C THR A 65 7.28 -20.87 -4.85
N ILE A 66 7.55 -19.58 -4.62
CA ILE A 66 8.28 -19.10 -3.45
C ILE A 66 7.60 -17.84 -2.92
N VAL A 67 7.56 -17.68 -1.60
CA VAL A 67 7.11 -16.45 -0.95
C VAL A 67 8.33 -15.79 -0.32
N ILE A 68 8.46 -14.49 -0.57
CA ILE A 68 9.44 -13.61 0.08
C ILE A 68 8.64 -12.47 0.67
N ASP A 69 8.61 -12.37 1.99
CA ASP A 69 7.77 -11.43 2.74
C ASP A 69 8.22 -9.98 2.52
N GLY A 70 7.78 -9.42 1.39
CA GLY A 70 8.06 -8.07 0.94
C GLY A 70 9.50 -7.80 0.50
N ALA A 71 9.73 -6.59 0.02
CA ALA A 71 11.05 -6.14 -0.44
C ALA A 71 12.00 -5.78 0.72
N GLY A 72 11.50 -5.76 1.97
CA GLY A 72 12.24 -5.31 3.13
C GLY A 72 12.56 -3.81 3.12
N ILE A 73 13.23 -3.38 4.16
CA ILE A 73 13.70 -2.00 4.36
C ILE A 73 15.16 -2.01 4.82
N ASN A 74 15.81 -0.85 4.74
CA ASN A 74 17.13 -0.69 5.35
C ASN A 74 16.99 -0.20 6.80
N PRO A 75 17.27 -1.05 7.82
CA PRO A 75 17.14 -0.68 9.24
C PRO A 75 18.19 0.37 9.69
N GLU A 76 19.25 0.58 8.92
CA GLU A 76 20.22 1.65 9.20
C GLU A 76 19.68 3.04 8.87
N ILE A 77 18.71 3.12 7.96
CA ILE A 77 18.02 4.35 7.60
C ILE A 77 16.81 4.56 8.53
N TYR A 78 16.00 3.51 8.71
CA TYR A 78 14.77 3.54 9.52
C TYR A 78 15.06 2.96 10.91
N LYS A 79 15.90 3.65 11.68
CA LYS A 79 16.26 3.25 13.05
C LYS A 79 15.13 3.54 14.01
N TYR A 80 15.02 2.70 15.04
CA TYR A 80 14.12 3.00 16.14
C TYR A 80 14.43 4.37 16.75
N SER A 81 13.42 5.18 16.94
CA SER A 81 13.49 6.45 17.67
C SER A 81 12.35 6.54 18.69
N LEU A 82 12.61 7.18 19.82
CA LEU A 82 11.55 7.43 20.80
C LEU A 82 10.44 8.25 20.15
N GLU A 83 9.20 7.88 20.44
CA GLU A 83 8.03 8.64 20.02
C GLU A 83 8.05 10.03 20.65
N GLN A 84 7.78 11.05 19.84
CA GLN A 84 7.68 12.42 20.33
C GLN A 84 6.35 12.61 21.04
N ASP A 85 6.39 13.30 22.17
CA ASP A 85 5.19 13.71 22.90
C ASP A 85 4.61 14.97 22.23
N HIS A 86 3.43 14.82 21.66
CA HIS A 86 2.70 15.90 20.99
C HIS A 86 1.40 16.17 21.74
N ASP A 87 1.11 17.43 22.06
CA ASP A 87 -0.18 17.86 22.65
C ASP A 87 -1.38 17.37 21.81
N VAL A 88 -1.21 17.33 20.50
CA VAL A 88 -2.18 16.80 19.54
C VAL A 88 -1.50 15.72 18.71
N PRO A 89 -1.97 14.47 18.77
CA PRO A 89 -1.36 13.37 18.03
C PRO A 89 -1.20 13.66 16.53
N VAL A 90 -0.09 13.23 15.98
CA VAL A 90 0.24 13.39 14.56
C VAL A 90 0.06 12.06 13.83
N VAL A 91 -0.83 12.02 12.86
CA VAL A 91 -1.03 10.91 11.94
C VAL A 91 -0.37 11.24 10.61
N LEU A 92 0.48 10.36 10.12
CA LEU A 92 1.10 10.47 8.80
C LEU A 92 0.40 9.55 7.81
N PHE A 93 0.01 10.09 6.68
CA PHE A 93 -0.32 9.35 5.47
C PHE A 93 0.74 9.64 4.41
N ALA A 94 1.49 8.62 3.98
CA ALA A 94 2.53 8.79 2.96
C ALA A 94 2.36 7.75 1.84
N SER A 95 1.90 8.19 0.65
CA SER A 95 1.59 7.30 -0.47
C SER A 95 1.50 8.07 -1.79
N ARG A 96 1.27 7.34 -2.88
CA ARG A 96 0.77 7.95 -4.12
C ARG A 96 -0.65 8.47 -3.87
N MET A 97 -0.97 9.64 -4.44
CA MET A 97 -2.28 10.26 -4.27
C MET A 97 -3.32 9.57 -5.16
N LEU A 98 -3.80 8.40 -4.68
CA LEU A 98 -4.83 7.59 -5.30
C LEU A 98 -5.98 7.38 -4.30
N TRP A 99 -7.22 7.39 -4.75
CA TRP A 99 -8.39 7.10 -3.91
C TRP A 99 -8.29 5.73 -3.23
N SER A 100 -7.78 4.74 -3.97
CA SER A 100 -7.59 3.38 -3.45
C SER A 100 -6.58 3.27 -2.31
N LYS A 101 -5.80 4.31 -2.02
CA LYS A 101 -4.91 4.35 -0.86
C LYS A 101 -5.61 4.79 0.44
N GLY A 102 -6.89 5.16 0.36
CA GLY A 102 -7.76 5.38 1.51
C GLY A 102 -7.63 6.74 2.18
N LEU A 103 -7.00 7.76 1.53
CA LEU A 103 -6.94 9.11 2.12
C LEU A 103 -8.33 9.68 2.38
N GLY A 104 -9.30 9.39 1.51
CA GLY A 104 -10.71 9.81 1.71
C GLY A 104 -11.28 9.29 3.03
N ASP A 105 -11.02 8.04 3.36
CA ASP A 105 -11.51 7.40 4.59
C ASP A 105 -10.88 8.03 5.85
N LEU A 106 -9.58 8.40 5.78
CA LEU A 106 -8.92 9.13 6.87
C LEU A 106 -9.52 10.52 7.09
N ILE A 107 -9.92 11.19 6.02
CA ILE A 107 -10.59 12.49 6.10
C ILE A 107 -11.97 12.35 6.74
N GLU A 108 -12.75 11.35 6.35
CA GLU A 108 -14.04 11.09 6.99
C GLU A 108 -13.88 10.69 8.46
N ALA A 109 -12.90 9.84 8.77
CA ALA A 109 -12.56 9.51 10.16
C ALA A 109 -12.20 10.77 10.97
N LYS A 110 -11.41 11.69 10.39
CA LYS A 110 -11.06 12.97 11.04
C LYS A 110 -12.29 13.82 11.32
N LYS A 111 -13.24 13.92 10.39
CA LYS A 111 -14.49 14.67 10.60
C LYS A 111 -15.34 14.04 11.72
N ILE A 112 -15.47 12.72 11.74
CA ILE A 112 -16.19 11.98 12.78
C ILE A 112 -15.55 12.19 14.16
N LEU A 113 -14.23 12.07 14.26
CA LEU A 113 -13.51 12.25 15.52
C LEU A 113 -13.60 13.70 16.00
N ARG A 114 -13.49 14.68 15.09
CA ARG A 114 -13.67 16.09 15.41
C ARG A 114 -15.07 16.39 15.99
N SER A 115 -16.12 15.74 15.49
CA SER A 115 -17.49 15.89 16.06
C SER A 115 -17.62 15.31 17.47
N LYS A 116 -16.69 14.42 17.86
CA LYS A 116 -16.57 13.85 19.21
C LYS A 116 -15.54 14.58 20.07
N ASN A 117 -15.07 15.77 19.65
CA ASN A 117 -14.05 16.56 20.31
C ASN A 117 -12.69 15.85 20.45
N ILE A 118 -12.40 14.88 19.55
CA ILE A 118 -11.11 14.21 19.44
C ILE A 118 -10.37 14.83 18.25
N HIS A 119 -9.16 15.35 18.51
CA HIS A 119 -8.37 16.07 17.53
C HIS A 119 -7.05 15.36 17.24
N PHE A 120 -6.63 15.38 15.99
CA PHE A 120 -5.31 14.97 15.54
C PHE A 120 -4.87 15.77 14.31
N THR A 121 -3.58 15.91 14.12
CA THR A 121 -3.00 16.47 12.89
C THR A 121 -2.87 15.35 11.86
N LEU A 122 -3.37 15.56 10.64
CA LEU A 122 -3.19 14.63 9.53
C LEU A 122 -2.18 15.22 8.54
N ASN A 123 -0.95 14.75 8.63
CA ASN A 123 0.12 15.06 7.67
C ASN A 123 -0.01 14.14 6.46
N VAL A 124 -0.03 14.73 5.27
CA VAL A 124 -0.16 14.00 4.00
C VAL A 124 1.02 14.29 3.12
N ALA A 125 1.83 13.29 2.82
CA ALA A 125 2.96 13.37 1.92
C ALA A 125 2.78 12.41 0.74
N GLY A 126 3.23 12.79 -0.45
CA GLY A 126 3.21 11.85 -1.54
C GLY A 126 3.31 12.41 -2.93
N ILE A 127 3.13 11.54 -3.90
CA ILE A 127 3.31 11.83 -5.32
C ILE A 127 1.93 11.93 -5.98
N LEU A 128 1.69 13.03 -6.66
CA LEU A 128 0.54 13.18 -7.55
C LEU A 128 0.70 12.22 -8.73
N VAL A 129 -0.40 11.58 -9.11
CA VAL A 129 -0.43 10.66 -10.23
C VAL A 129 -1.22 11.29 -11.36
N GLU A 130 -0.61 11.36 -12.54
CA GLU A 130 -1.27 11.85 -13.74
C GLU A 130 -1.88 10.69 -14.55
N ASN A 131 -2.95 10.96 -15.26
CA ASN A 131 -3.58 10.02 -16.22
C ASN A 131 -4.07 8.68 -15.60
N ASP A 132 -4.35 8.64 -14.30
CA ASP A 132 -5.00 7.50 -13.63
C ASP A 132 -6.42 7.89 -13.19
N LYS A 133 -7.40 7.05 -13.50
CA LYS A 133 -8.80 7.26 -13.09
C LYS A 133 -8.99 7.24 -11.58
N ASP A 134 -8.05 6.65 -10.86
CA ASP A 134 -8.03 6.55 -9.41
C ASP A 134 -7.25 7.70 -8.75
N ALA A 135 -6.71 8.63 -9.54
CA ALA A 135 -5.92 9.74 -9.03
C ALA A 135 -6.77 10.74 -8.24
N ILE A 136 -6.25 11.19 -7.10
CA ILE A 136 -6.76 12.36 -6.39
C ILE A 136 -6.12 13.59 -7.01
N SER A 137 -6.94 14.49 -7.54
CA SER A 137 -6.42 15.71 -8.17
C SER A 137 -5.79 16.66 -7.13
N LEU A 138 -4.81 17.45 -7.58
CA LEU A 138 -4.19 18.48 -6.73
C LEU A 138 -5.24 19.44 -6.16
N GLN A 139 -6.23 19.83 -6.95
CA GLN A 139 -7.30 20.73 -6.51
C GLN A 139 -8.09 20.17 -5.31
N VAL A 140 -8.36 18.86 -5.29
CA VAL A 140 -9.04 18.20 -4.15
C VAL A 140 -8.14 18.23 -2.91
N ILE A 141 -6.85 17.94 -3.07
CA ILE A 141 -5.87 17.94 -1.97
C ILE A 141 -5.71 19.35 -1.38
N GLU A 142 -5.58 20.36 -2.25
CA GLU A 142 -5.47 21.77 -1.83
C GLU A 142 -6.74 22.25 -1.11
N ASN A 143 -7.92 21.84 -1.59
CA ASN A 143 -9.17 22.16 -0.91
C ASN A 143 -9.23 21.55 0.51
N TRP A 144 -8.82 20.29 0.68
CA TRP A 144 -8.73 19.68 2.00
C TRP A 144 -7.70 20.37 2.91
N HIS A 145 -6.60 20.81 2.35
CA HIS A 145 -5.58 21.57 3.08
C HIS A 145 -6.13 22.93 3.55
N GLN A 146 -6.79 23.68 2.66
CA GLN A 146 -7.41 24.98 2.99
C GLN A 146 -8.52 24.86 4.04
N GLN A 147 -9.25 23.74 4.05
CA GLN A 147 -10.25 23.43 5.07
C GLN A 147 -9.64 22.97 6.41
N GLY A 148 -8.33 22.83 6.52
CA GLY A 148 -7.64 22.32 7.71
C GLY A 148 -7.91 20.84 8.00
N LEU A 149 -8.35 20.08 7.00
CA LEU A 149 -8.57 18.65 7.13
C LEU A 149 -7.26 17.87 7.05
N ILE A 150 -6.31 18.35 6.26
CA ILE A 150 -4.97 17.79 6.13
C ILE A 150 -3.92 18.89 6.20
N ASN A 151 -2.68 18.48 6.48
CA ASN A 151 -1.49 19.29 6.23
C ASN A 151 -0.77 18.69 5.02
N TRP A 152 -0.94 19.29 3.84
CA TRP A 152 -0.32 18.79 2.60
C TRP A 152 1.15 19.17 2.55
N LEU A 153 2.04 18.18 2.54
CA LEU A 153 3.50 18.33 2.54
C LEU A 153 4.11 18.15 1.15
N GLY A 154 3.30 17.74 0.16
CA GLY A 154 3.81 17.42 -1.17
C GLY A 154 4.68 16.16 -1.20
N ARG A 155 5.52 16.06 -2.24
CA ARG A 155 6.49 14.97 -2.34
C ARG A 155 7.64 15.20 -1.35
N SER A 156 7.88 14.24 -0.47
CA SER A 156 9.05 14.24 0.42
C SER A 156 10.13 13.31 -0.10
N ASN A 157 11.39 13.75 0.00
CA ASN A 157 12.57 12.92 -0.23
C ASN A 157 13.09 12.30 1.07
N ASN A 158 12.58 12.75 2.21
CA ASN A 158 12.95 12.26 3.54
C ASN A 158 11.69 11.78 4.29
N VAL A 159 11.24 10.58 3.95
CA VAL A 159 10.06 9.96 4.58
C VAL A 159 10.38 9.53 6.01
N CYS A 160 11.66 9.20 6.30
CA CYS A 160 12.09 8.79 7.64
C CYS A 160 11.78 9.88 8.68
N ASP A 161 12.15 11.14 8.41
CA ASP A 161 11.89 12.26 9.33
C ASP A 161 10.39 12.48 9.54
N LEU A 162 9.57 12.28 8.49
CA LEU A 162 8.11 12.40 8.63
C LEU A 162 7.54 11.30 9.53
N ILE A 163 8.08 10.08 9.44
CA ILE A 163 7.71 8.97 10.32
C ILE A 163 8.15 9.29 11.76
N GLU A 164 9.39 9.74 11.95
CA GLU A 164 9.91 10.08 13.28
C GLU A 164 9.10 11.16 13.99
N GLN A 165 8.58 12.14 13.24
CA GLN A 165 7.74 13.25 13.73
C GLN A 165 6.27 12.87 13.88
N SER A 166 5.88 11.64 13.63
CA SER A 166 4.50 11.17 13.77
C SER A 166 4.34 10.18 14.93
N ASN A 167 3.12 10.07 15.46
CA ASN A 167 2.74 9.05 16.43
C ASN A 167 2.19 7.80 15.72
N ILE A 168 1.45 8.02 14.64
CA ILE A 168 0.74 6.98 13.90
C ILE A 168 1.03 7.13 12.42
N VAL A 169 1.29 6.02 11.74
CA VAL A 169 1.30 5.96 10.27
C VAL A 169 0.07 5.20 9.79
N ALA A 170 -0.73 5.81 8.93
CA ALA A 170 -1.97 5.25 8.44
C ALA A 170 -1.93 5.03 6.93
N LEU A 171 -2.24 3.80 6.50
CA LEU A 171 -2.39 3.42 5.09
C LEU A 171 -3.62 2.51 4.92
N PRO A 172 -4.85 3.04 4.96
CA PRO A 172 -6.06 2.25 4.81
C PRO A 172 -6.35 1.96 3.32
N SER A 173 -5.42 1.29 2.63
CA SER A 173 -5.60 0.87 1.24
C SER A 173 -6.78 -0.07 1.10
N VAL A 174 -7.63 0.17 0.10
CA VAL A 174 -8.84 -0.64 -0.17
C VAL A 174 -8.59 -1.80 -1.13
N TYR A 175 -7.43 -1.84 -1.78
CA TYR A 175 -7.00 -2.96 -2.63
C TYR A 175 -5.82 -3.69 -1.99
N SER A 176 -5.71 -5.00 -2.33
CA SER A 176 -4.55 -5.81 -1.94
C SER A 176 -3.26 -5.15 -2.38
N GLU A 177 -2.37 -4.97 -1.43
CA GLU A 177 -1.00 -4.50 -1.61
C GLU A 177 -0.07 -5.72 -1.69
N GLY A 178 1.17 -5.54 -2.18
CA GLY A 178 2.28 -6.31 -1.65
C GLY A 178 2.51 -5.92 -0.19
N VAL A 179 3.64 -6.18 0.40
CA VAL A 179 3.93 -5.64 1.74
C VAL A 179 4.23 -4.14 1.62
N PRO A 180 3.37 -3.22 2.13
CA PRO A 180 3.57 -1.79 1.97
C PRO A 180 4.80 -1.30 2.72
N ARG A 181 5.79 -0.79 2.01
CA ARG A 181 7.06 -0.35 2.60
C ARG A 181 6.87 0.66 3.73
N ILE A 182 5.95 1.60 3.58
CA ILE A 182 5.69 2.64 4.59
C ILE A 182 5.28 2.06 5.95
N LEU A 183 4.59 0.91 5.98
CA LEU A 183 4.21 0.24 7.22
C LEU A 183 5.44 -0.45 7.86
N LEU A 184 6.29 -1.08 7.04
CA LEU A 184 7.55 -1.66 7.52
C LEU A 184 8.49 -0.56 8.05
N GLU A 185 8.61 0.54 7.33
CA GLU A 185 9.41 1.71 7.68
C GLU A 185 8.93 2.30 9.02
N ALA A 186 7.63 2.49 9.18
CA ALA A 186 7.02 2.98 10.41
C ALA A 186 7.22 2.02 11.60
N SER A 187 7.02 0.72 11.39
CA SER A 187 7.24 -0.31 12.40
C SER A 187 8.70 -0.36 12.85
N SER A 188 9.66 -0.22 11.92
CA SER A 188 11.09 -0.17 12.24
C SER A 188 11.46 1.05 13.09
N VAL A 189 10.86 2.20 12.80
CA VAL A 189 11.04 3.44 13.58
C VAL A 189 10.32 3.37 14.94
N GLY A 190 9.41 2.40 15.13
CA GLY A 190 8.66 2.21 16.37
C GLY A 190 7.34 2.99 16.41
N ARG A 191 6.73 3.31 15.27
CA ARG A 191 5.44 4.01 15.19
C ARG A 191 4.28 3.03 15.06
N ALA A 192 3.17 3.35 15.69
CA ALA A 192 1.93 2.60 15.52
C ALA A 192 1.44 2.68 14.05
N CYS A 193 0.94 1.56 13.53
CA CYS A 193 0.43 1.48 12.16
C CYS A 193 -1.08 1.23 12.15
N ILE A 194 -1.80 1.90 11.24
CA ILE A 194 -3.22 1.65 10.96
C ILE A 194 -3.36 1.30 9.48
N ALA A 195 -3.93 0.14 9.20
CA ALA A 195 -4.23 -0.31 7.85
C ALA A 195 -5.54 -1.10 7.82
N TYR A 196 -6.15 -1.25 6.65
CA TYR A 196 -7.21 -2.24 6.47
C TYR A 196 -6.60 -3.64 6.32
N ASP A 197 -7.36 -4.66 6.73
CA ASP A 197 -7.02 -6.07 6.50
C ASP A 197 -7.21 -6.41 5.00
N VAL A 198 -6.27 -5.93 4.20
CA VAL A 198 -6.13 -6.30 2.79
C VAL A 198 -4.78 -6.99 2.61
N GLY A 199 -4.67 -7.90 1.66
CA GLY A 199 -3.44 -8.67 1.47
C GLY A 199 -2.21 -7.79 1.48
N GLY A 200 -1.19 -8.17 2.25
CA GLY A 200 0.06 -7.45 2.47
C GLY A 200 0.06 -6.42 3.60
N CYS A 201 -1.08 -6.16 4.24
CA CYS A 201 -1.21 -5.26 5.40
C CYS A 201 -1.49 -6.00 6.71
N ASP A 202 -1.61 -7.32 6.68
CA ASP A 202 -1.88 -8.25 7.78
C ASP A 202 -0.61 -8.90 8.35
#